data_bac700bacdca2ba0ea043eba0c18da2d
#
_entry.id   bac700bacdca2ba0ea043eba0c18da2d
#
_cell.length_a   1.000
_cell.length_b   1.000
_cell.length_c   1.000
_cell.angle_alpha   90.00
_cell.angle_beta   90.00
_cell.angle_gamma   90.00
#
_symmetry.space_group_name_H-M   'P 1'
#
loop_
_entity.id
_entity.type
_entity.pdbx_description
1 polymer ?
#
loop_
_entity_poly.entity_id
_entity_poly.type
_entity_poly.pdbx_seq_one_letter_code
_entity_poly.pdbx_strand_id
1 'polypeptide(L)'
;MGMKLTPAILAAIQTGRGAARRTPRLRVLGIDASLRSTGLGIVESADGALRMIDCRPVKNRPGTPLSQCLLNLAETLKTYLVEFKPDEAAMEG
;
A
#
# COMPACT_ATOMS: atom_id res chain seq x y z
N MET A 1 4.33 10.62 -9.22
CA MET A 1 3.25 9.69 -9.14
C MET A 1 2.96 9.34 -7.72
N GLY A 2 1.79 9.57 -7.30
CA GLY A 2 1.43 9.36 -5.94
C GLY A 2 0.39 8.26 -5.77
N MET A 3 0.26 7.80 -4.57
CA MET A 3 -0.77 6.87 -4.17
C MET A 3 -2.07 7.64 -4.00
N LYS A 4 -3.18 7.06 -4.47
CA LYS A 4 -4.48 7.67 -4.25
C LYS A 4 -4.86 7.57 -2.78
N LEU A 5 -5.41 8.64 -2.25
CA LEU A 5 -5.95 8.63 -0.89
C LEU A 5 -7.36 8.06 -0.94
N THR A 6 -7.60 7.02 -0.17
CA THR A 6 -8.94 6.47 -0.01
C THR A 6 -9.69 7.29 1.04
N PRO A 7 -11.03 7.20 1.06
CA PRO A 7 -11.80 7.85 2.12
C PRO A 7 -11.35 7.42 3.52
N ALA A 8 -10.94 6.17 3.67
CA ALA A 8 -10.48 5.67 4.97
C ALA A 8 -9.19 6.35 5.40
N ILE A 9 -8.25 6.53 4.47
CA ILE A 9 -7.00 7.23 4.77
C ILE A 9 -7.28 8.67 5.14
N LEU A 10 -8.12 9.35 4.36
CA LEU A 10 -8.46 10.74 4.65
C LEU A 10 -9.13 10.89 5.99
N ALA A 11 -10.05 9.99 6.32
CA ALA A 11 -10.73 10.02 7.61
C ALA A 11 -9.72 9.84 8.75
N ALA A 12 -8.77 8.91 8.60
CA ALA A 12 -7.76 8.68 9.63
C ALA A 12 -6.89 9.91 9.84
N ILE A 13 -6.49 10.59 8.76
CA ILE A 13 -5.68 11.80 8.85
C ILE A 13 -6.46 12.93 9.55
N GLN A 14 -7.72 13.12 9.16
CA GLN A 14 -8.52 14.20 9.68
C GLN A 14 -8.87 14.00 11.14
N THR A 15 -9.26 12.79 11.52
CA THR A 15 -9.65 12.52 12.90
C THR A 15 -8.48 12.50 13.85
N GLY A 16 -7.27 12.26 13.34
CA GLY A 16 -6.08 12.24 14.18
C GLY A 16 -5.66 13.61 14.64
N ARG A 17 -6.18 14.68 14.02
CA ARG A 17 -5.73 16.02 14.34
C ARG A 17 -6.46 16.60 15.54
N GLY A 18 -5.71 16.92 16.56
CA GLY A 18 -6.23 17.60 17.71
C GLY A 18 -7.20 16.80 18.54
N ALA A 19 -7.38 15.55 18.23
CA ALA A 19 -8.28 14.70 19.00
C ALA A 19 -7.63 14.31 20.31
N ALA A 20 -8.37 14.47 21.38
CA ALA A 20 -7.87 14.05 22.68
C ALA A 20 -7.84 12.52 22.77
N ARG A 21 -8.73 11.85 22.06
CA ARG A 21 -8.76 10.41 22.10
C ARG A 21 -7.88 9.80 21.03
N ARG A 22 -7.46 8.60 21.27
CA ARG A 22 -6.61 7.85 20.37
C ARG A 22 -7.37 7.48 19.11
N THR A 23 -6.79 7.75 17.93
CA THR A 23 -7.36 7.26 16.68
C THR A 23 -6.93 5.82 16.46
N PRO A 24 -7.79 5.01 15.81
CA PRO A 24 -7.41 3.67 15.45
C PRO A 24 -6.21 3.68 14.52
N ARG A 25 -5.36 2.68 14.66
CA ARG A 25 -4.27 2.48 13.72
C ARG A 25 -4.85 1.98 12.41
N LEU A 26 -4.43 2.60 11.33
CA LEU A 26 -4.86 2.19 10.00
C LEU A 26 -3.63 1.89 9.16
N ARG A 27 -3.58 0.70 8.62
CA ARG A 27 -2.48 0.28 7.76
C ARG A 27 -2.99 0.11 6.35
N VAL A 28 -2.34 0.77 5.40
CA VAL A 28 -2.81 0.80 4.02
C VAL A 28 -1.72 0.29 3.11
N LEU A 29 -2.11 -0.63 2.22
CA LEU A 29 -1.26 -1.11 1.15
C LEU A 29 -1.48 -0.21 -0.06
N GLY A 30 -0.40 0.41 -0.55
CA GLY A 30 -0.43 1.18 -1.77
C GLY A 30 0.18 0.39 -2.91
N ILE A 31 -0.46 0.41 -4.05
CA ILE A 31 -0.01 -0.31 -5.24
C ILE A 31 0.07 0.67 -6.40
N ASP A 32 1.27 0.87 -6.93
CA ASP A 32 1.49 1.65 -8.14
C ASP A 32 1.84 0.67 -9.24
N ALA A 33 0.83 0.26 -10.00
CA ALA A 33 0.94 -0.85 -10.92
C ALA A 33 1.34 -0.39 -12.32
N SER A 34 2.32 -1.06 -12.88
CA SER A 34 2.63 -0.96 -14.30
C SER A 34 2.95 -2.37 -14.78
N LEU A 35 3.01 -2.53 -16.08
CA LEU A 35 3.16 -3.88 -16.65
C LEU A 35 4.43 -4.57 -16.21
N ARG A 36 5.55 -3.84 -16.14
CA ARG A 36 6.85 -4.44 -15.86
C ARG A 36 7.44 -4.05 -14.53
N SER A 37 6.84 -3.10 -13.86
CA SER A 37 7.36 -2.65 -12.58
C SER A 37 6.18 -2.17 -11.74
N THR A 38 6.02 -2.80 -10.61
CA THR A 38 4.96 -2.45 -9.67
C THR A 38 5.59 -2.02 -8.37
N GLY A 39 5.15 -0.90 -7.84
CA GLY A 39 5.58 -0.46 -6.53
C GLY A 39 4.56 -0.86 -5.48
N LEU A 40 5.02 -1.47 -4.41
CA LEU A 40 4.20 -1.80 -3.26
C LEU A 40 4.70 -0.99 -2.07
N GLY A 41 3.78 -0.48 -1.29
CA GLY A 41 4.16 0.25 -0.08
C GLY A 41 3.13 0.05 1.01
N ILE A 42 3.61 0.09 2.24
CA ILE A 42 2.74 0.04 3.41
C ILE A 42 2.88 1.35 4.15
N VAL A 43 1.77 2.02 4.34
CA VAL A 43 1.71 3.26 5.12
C VAL A 43 0.82 3.02 6.32
N GLU A 44 1.23 3.52 7.45
CA GLU A 44 0.44 3.40 8.67
C GLU A 44 0.09 4.78 9.20
N SER A 45 -1.17 4.94 9.55
CA SER A 45 -1.66 6.14 10.21
C SER A 45 -2.00 5.79 11.65
N ALA A 46 -1.42 6.52 12.58
CA ALA A 46 -1.70 6.33 14.00
C ALA A 46 -1.48 7.66 14.71
N ASP A 47 -2.43 8.04 15.55
CA ASP A 47 -2.32 9.23 16.39
C ASP A 47 -1.99 10.50 15.60
N GLY A 48 -2.59 10.61 14.41
CA GLY A 48 -2.42 11.79 13.56
C GLY A 48 -1.14 11.81 12.74
N ALA A 49 -0.32 10.78 12.83
CA ALA A 49 0.93 10.71 12.10
C ALA A 49 0.87 9.63 11.01
N LEU A 50 1.52 9.91 9.89
CA LEU A 50 1.66 8.94 8.80
C LEU A 50 3.10 8.46 8.77
N ARG A 51 3.28 7.15 8.63
CA ARG A 51 4.60 6.56 8.53
C ARG A 51 4.65 5.55 7.39
N MET A 52 5.75 5.60 6.64
CA MET A 52 6.04 4.55 5.66
C MET A 52 6.65 3.38 6.41
N ILE A 53 5.97 2.25 6.39
CA ILE A 53 6.43 1.05 7.07
C ILE A 53 7.36 0.25 6.17
N ASP A 54 7.00 0.09 4.90
CA ASP A 54 7.79 -0.70 3.96
C ASP A 54 7.52 -0.22 2.54
N CYS A 55 8.49 -0.43 1.67
CA CYS A 55 8.37 -0.10 0.25
C CYS A 55 9.13 -1.16 -0.53
N ARG A 56 8.47 -1.78 -1.49
CA ARG A 56 9.05 -2.91 -2.22
C ARG A 56 8.68 -2.85 -3.68
N PRO A 57 9.66 -2.83 -4.59
CA PRO A 57 9.37 -2.94 -6.01
C PRO A 57 9.23 -4.40 -6.41
N VAL A 58 8.37 -4.64 -7.40
CA VAL A 58 8.26 -5.94 -8.06
C VAL A 58 8.60 -5.70 -9.51
N LYS A 59 9.80 -6.11 -9.92
CA LYS A 59 10.30 -5.89 -11.27
C LYS A 59 10.42 -7.20 -12.01
N ASN A 60 10.13 -7.16 -13.30
CA ASN A 60 10.26 -8.30 -14.17
C ASN A 60 11.26 -7.97 -15.26
N ARG A 61 12.01 -8.99 -15.70
CA ARG A 61 12.98 -8.81 -16.79
C ARG A 61 12.24 -8.47 -18.08
N PRO A 62 12.83 -7.64 -18.95
CA PRO A 62 12.26 -7.41 -20.26
C PRO A 62 12.05 -8.73 -20.98
N GLY A 63 10.90 -8.87 -21.65
CA GLY A 63 10.58 -10.10 -22.33
C GLY A 63 9.85 -11.14 -21.49
N THR A 64 9.70 -10.91 -20.19
CA THR A 64 8.91 -11.81 -19.34
C THR A 64 7.46 -11.82 -19.82
N PRO A 65 6.87 -13.01 -20.04
CA PRO A 65 5.47 -13.09 -20.46
C PRO A 65 4.54 -12.44 -19.44
N LEU A 66 3.45 -11.86 -19.92
CA LEU A 66 2.48 -11.19 -19.05
C LEU A 66 1.97 -12.11 -17.96
N SER A 67 1.67 -13.36 -18.31
CA SER A 67 1.18 -14.32 -17.32
C SER A 67 2.17 -14.49 -16.16
N GLN A 68 3.46 -14.52 -16.47
CA GLN A 68 4.49 -14.66 -15.44
C GLN A 68 4.61 -13.39 -14.61
N CYS A 69 4.47 -12.22 -15.25
CA CYS A 69 4.48 -10.96 -14.52
C CYS A 69 3.34 -10.91 -13.50
N LEU A 70 2.16 -11.33 -13.91
CA LEU A 70 1.00 -11.34 -13.05
C LEU A 70 1.15 -12.33 -11.90
N LEU A 71 1.72 -13.49 -12.19
CA LEU A 71 1.97 -14.49 -11.16
C LEU A 71 2.95 -13.97 -10.11
N ASN A 72 4.04 -13.35 -10.58
CA ASN A 72 5.05 -12.79 -9.68
C ASN A 72 4.45 -11.73 -8.77
N LEU A 73 3.60 -10.87 -9.34
CA LEU A 73 2.92 -9.85 -8.55
C LEU A 73 1.98 -10.47 -7.53
N ALA A 74 1.20 -11.46 -7.95
CA ALA A 74 0.25 -12.11 -7.06
C ALA A 74 0.94 -12.78 -5.88
N GLU A 75 2.06 -13.45 -6.14
CA GLU A 75 2.81 -14.09 -5.07
C GLU A 75 3.42 -13.09 -4.11
N THR A 76 3.97 -12.00 -4.64
CA THR A 76 4.54 -10.95 -3.79
C THR A 76 3.46 -10.28 -2.96
N LEU A 77 2.30 -10.00 -3.56
CA LEU A 77 1.16 -9.43 -2.85
C LEU A 77 0.70 -10.35 -1.72
N LYS A 78 0.61 -11.63 -2.00
CA LYS A 78 0.18 -12.59 -0.99
C LYS A 78 1.12 -12.56 0.22
N THR A 79 2.42 -12.58 -0.03
CA THR A 79 3.42 -12.49 1.04
C THR A 79 3.27 -11.20 1.81
N TYR A 80 3.09 -10.09 1.10
CA TYR A 80 2.96 -8.77 1.68
C TYR A 80 1.73 -8.66 2.59
N LEU A 81 0.61 -9.23 2.11
CA LEU A 81 -0.63 -9.23 2.89
C LEU A 81 -0.49 -10.03 4.19
N VAL A 82 0.20 -11.16 4.11
CA VAL A 82 0.43 -11.99 5.30
C VAL A 82 1.36 -11.28 6.28
N GLU A 83 2.40 -10.65 5.76
CA GLU A 83 3.42 -10.01 6.59
C GLU A 83 2.89 -8.76 7.28
N PHE A 84 2.21 -7.90 6.55
CA PHE A 84 1.83 -6.58 7.07
C PHE A 84 0.36 -6.44 7.44
N LYS A 85 -0.50 -7.33 6.96
CA LYS A 85 -1.94 -7.36 7.29
C LYS A 85 -2.59 -5.98 7.18
N PRO A 86 -2.57 -5.38 5.98
CA PRO A 86 -3.15 -4.05 5.83
C PRO A 86 -4.67 -4.09 5.98
N ASP A 87 -5.21 -2.97 6.43
CA ASP A 87 -6.66 -2.82 6.60
C ASP A 87 -7.34 -2.44 5.30
N GLU A 88 -6.61 -1.73 4.44
CA GLU A 88 -7.13 -1.23 3.17
C GLU A 88 -6.05 -1.28 2.11
N ALA A 89 -6.48 -1.19 0.87
CA ALA A 89 -5.57 -1.10 -0.26
C ALA A 89 -5.99 0.03 -1.18
N ALA A 90 -5.01 0.74 -1.73
CA ALA A 90 -5.22 1.77 -2.72
C ALA A 90 -4.36 1.46 -3.94
N MET A 91 -4.92 1.58 -5.12
CA MET A 91 -4.23 1.27 -6.36
C MET A 91 -4.24 2.45 -7.29
N GLU A 92 -3.09 2.71 -7.88
CA GLU A 92 -2.90 3.72 -8.92
C GLU A 92 -2.39 3.01 -10.15
N GLY A 93 -3.03 3.24 -11.28
CA GLY A 93 -2.54 2.51 -12.43
C GLY A 93 -3.20 2.83 -13.72
#